data_ffac613289cc0f07d318e9173e2411fe
#
_entry.id   ffac613289cc0f07d318e9173e2411fe
#
_cell.length_a   1.000
_cell.length_b   1.000
_cell.length_c   1.000
_cell.angle_alpha   90.00
_cell.angle_beta   90.00
_cell.angle_gamma   90.00
#
_symmetry.space_group_name_H-M   'P 1'
#
loop_
_entity.id
_entity.type
_entity.pdbx_description
1 polymer ?
#
loop_
_entity_poly.entity_id
_entity_poly.type
_entity_poly.pdbx_seq_one_letter_code
_entity_poly.pdbx_strand_id
1 'polypeptide(L)'
;MINILGYGELMLRHTPVDGHLITNRSKEFKTNFGGSESNSLCFLASKGHDCTFLSAFPKNELGLKSKQFLEEYNVKTKIIFDDNKLGVYFTIPGKNNNLSKIVYERKDSSFSKYILTESLINEIIKDISHIIITGISPALSRICYDNIFKIIDICKSKCIKIIYDINYREKLWSLNDCKKFNLKILNHVDFLFTNAKTLSRVFNCKLNNKNSELFSETQNAINFVNKKFNIPFIGMTVRFNDVLAGVLFNDGNISLSESYSVNQVDRVGAGDVFLAATMNGFFNNWDDQKIVSYSTSAFAISHTLFGDVNSVSDSEIENFKINSLNSD
;
A
#
# COMPACT_ATOMS: atom_id res chain seq x y z
N MET A 1 18.83 -6.65 -8.43
CA MET A 1 18.40 -5.28 -8.03
C MET A 1 17.39 -4.80 -9.05
N ILE A 2 16.24 -4.33 -8.63
CA ILE A 2 15.14 -3.88 -9.49
C ILE A 2 14.92 -2.38 -9.25
N ASN A 3 14.66 -1.62 -10.31
CA ASN A 3 14.43 -0.18 -10.24
C ASN A 3 12.93 0.10 -10.20
N ILE A 4 12.46 0.67 -9.10
CA ILE A 4 11.04 0.82 -8.79
C ILE A 4 10.73 2.30 -8.55
N LEU A 5 9.70 2.80 -9.21
CA LEU A 5 9.13 4.11 -8.97
C LEU A 5 7.83 4.00 -8.16
N GLY A 6 7.66 4.84 -7.15
CA GLY A 6 6.35 5.07 -6.53
C GLY A 6 5.86 6.48 -6.81
N TYR A 7 4.61 6.63 -7.21
CA TYR A 7 3.94 7.93 -7.38
C TYR A 7 2.80 8.07 -6.39
N GLY A 8 2.98 8.92 -5.38
CA GLY A 8 2.00 9.04 -4.31
C GLY A 8 2.23 10.24 -3.40
N GLU A 9 1.35 10.38 -2.39
CA GLU A 9 1.43 11.42 -1.39
C GLU A 9 2.08 10.89 -0.11
N LEU A 10 3.12 11.57 0.36
CA LEU A 10 3.63 11.43 1.72
C LEU A 10 2.97 12.47 2.62
N MET A 11 2.52 12.06 3.79
CA MET A 11 1.84 12.90 4.76
C MET A 11 2.53 12.86 6.12
N LEU A 12 2.32 13.91 6.91
CA LEU A 12 2.68 13.93 8.32
C LEU A 12 1.59 13.20 9.12
N ARG A 13 2.00 12.24 9.94
CA ARG A 13 1.14 11.49 10.84
C ARG A 13 1.29 11.98 12.27
N HIS A 14 0.17 12.25 12.93
CA HIS A 14 0.10 12.48 14.37
C HIS A 14 -0.70 11.39 15.06
N THR A 15 -0.11 10.77 16.08
CA THR A 15 -0.77 9.76 16.91
C THR A 15 -0.70 10.23 18.37
N PRO A 16 -1.85 10.43 19.04
CA PRO A 16 -1.86 10.84 20.45
C PRO A 16 -1.24 9.76 21.32
N VAL A 17 -0.38 10.18 22.24
CA VAL A 17 0.34 9.26 23.15
C VAL A 17 -0.60 8.54 24.10
N ASP A 18 -1.66 9.21 24.55
CA ASP A 18 -2.67 8.67 25.47
C ASP A 18 -3.76 7.82 24.78
N GLY A 19 -3.70 7.68 23.45
CA GLY A 19 -4.66 6.92 22.66
C GLY A 19 -6.04 7.58 22.52
N HIS A 20 -6.21 8.84 22.91
CA HIS A 20 -7.44 9.62 22.79
C HIS A 20 -7.32 10.70 21.73
N LEU A 21 -8.16 10.67 20.68
CA LEU A 21 -8.16 11.71 19.67
C LEU A 21 -8.82 12.97 20.20
N ILE A 22 -8.02 14.06 20.27
CA ILE A 22 -8.54 15.43 20.44
C ILE A 22 -9.55 15.52 21.60
N THR A 23 -9.17 14.97 22.74
CA THR A 23 -9.79 15.36 24.00
C THR A 23 -8.98 16.53 24.55
N ASN A 24 -9.56 17.36 25.40
CA ASN A 24 -8.85 18.41 26.13
C ASN A 24 -7.66 17.88 26.97
N ARG A 25 -7.36 16.59 26.92
CA ARG A 25 -6.34 15.86 27.67
C ARG A 25 -5.14 15.43 26.83
N SER A 26 -5.31 15.22 25.51
CA SER A 26 -4.19 14.82 24.64
C SER A 26 -3.30 16.03 24.34
N LYS A 27 -2.20 16.13 25.09
CA LYS A 27 -1.23 17.22 24.95
C LYS A 27 0.00 16.81 24.13
N GLU A 28 0.21 15.49 23.94
CA GLU A 28 1.41 14.94 23.32
C GLU A 28 1.06 14.04 22.14
N PHE A 29 1.79 14.21 21.04
CA PHE A 29 1.65 13.40 19.83
C PHE A 29 2.99 12.81 19.41
N LYS A 30 3.01 11.53 19.09
CA LYS A 30 4.07 10.94 18.28
C LYS A 30 3.86 11.36 16.84
N THR A 31 4.90 11.90 16.22
CA THR A 31 4.87 12.38 14.85
C THR A 31 5.74 11.49 13.96
N ASN A 32 5.18 11.01 12.87
CA ASN A 32 5.86 10.19 11.87
C ASN A 32 5.43 10.66 10.46
N PHE A 33 6.05 10.09 9.43
CA PHE A 33 5.57 10.22 8.06
C PHE A 33 4.96 8.90 7.59
N GLY A 34 4.02 8.98 6.64
CA GLY A 34 3.42 7.82 6.02
C GLY A 34 2.68 8.15 4.72
N GLY A 35 2.67 7.19 3.84
CA GLY A 35 1.98 7.22 2.55
C GLY A 35 2.10 5.84 1.92
N SER A 36 1.05 5.36 1.27
CA SER A 36 0.99 3.95 0.86
C SER A 36 2.15 3.56 -0.05
N GLU A 37 2.40 4.34 -1.10
CA GLU A 37 3.48 4.09 -2.04
C GLU A 37 4.86 4.26 -1.38
N SER A 38 5.04 5.28 -0.54
CA SER A 38 6.30 5.51 0.18
C SER A 38 6.59 4.43 1.22
N ASN A 39 5.57 3.93 1.94
CA ASN A 39 5.73 2.82 2.88
C ASN A 39 6.25 1.56 2.17
N SER A 40 5.66 1.23 1.01
CA SER A 40 6.10 0.10 0.18
C SER A 40 7.53 0.28 -0.32
N LEU A 41 7.90 1.49 -0.76
CA LEU A 41 9.26 1.77 -1.24
C LEU A 41 10.29 1.71 -0.12
N CYS A 42 9.99 2.21 1.08
CA CYS A 42 10.90 2.12 2.23
C CYS A 42 11.18 0.65 2.58
N PHE A 43 10.17 -0.22 2.56
CA PHE A 43 10.37 -1.64 2.77
C PHE A 43 11.24 -2.26 1.65
N LEU A 44 10.93 -2.01 0.38
CA LEU A 44 11.68 -2.54 -0.76
C LEU A 44 13.14 -2.05 -0.78
N ALA A 45 13.38 -0.77 -0.45
CA ALA A 45 14.72 -0.22 -0.33
C ALA A 45 15.52 -0.90 0.79
N SER A 46 14.89 -1.23 1.93
CA SER A 46 15.53 -2.00 3.01
C SER A 46 15.92 -3.42 2.59
N LYS A 47 15.34 -3.94 1.49
CA LYS A 47 15.65 -5.23 0.88
C LYS A 47 16.64 -5.13 -0.30
N GLY A 48 17.23 -3.95 -0.50
CA GLY A 48 18.30 -3.73 -1.49
C GLY A 48 17.80 -3.43 -2.91
N HIS A 49 16.51 -3.10 -3.10
CA HIS A 49 16.00 -2.62 -4.39
C HIS A 49 16.28 -1.12 -4.57
N ASP A 50 16.39 -0.68 -5.82
CA ASP A 50 16.59 0.73 -6.17
C ASP A 50 15.22 1.42 -6.26
N CYS A 51 14.86 2.15 -5.21
CA CYS A 51 13.55 2.77 -5.05
C CYS A 51 13.62 4.27 -5.25
N THR A 52 12.71 4.81 -6.06
CA THR A 52 12.55 6.26 -6.30
C THR A 52 11.11 6.68 -5.97
N PHE A 53 10.94 7.76 -5.23
CA PHE A 53 9.63 8.33 -4.91
C PHE A 53 9.41 9.64 -5.67
N LEU A 54 8.34 9.69 -6.46
CA LEU A 54 7.87 10.88 -7.18
C LEU A 54 6.68 11.50 -6.46
N SER A 55 6.83 12.77 -6.03
CA SER A 55 5.79 13.49 -5.30
C SER A 55 5.98 15.01 -5.43
N ALA A 56 5.09 15.76 -4.78
CA ALA A 56 5.26 17.20 -4.58
C ALA A 56 5.11 17.55 -3.10
N PHE A 57 6.00 18.42 -2.58
CA PHE A 57 6.05 18.85 -1.20
C PHE A 57 6.04 20.38 -1.09
N PRO A 58 5.63 20.96 0.06
CA PRO A 58 5.75 22.37 0.30
C PRO A 58 7.22 22.84 0.32
N LYS A 59 7.46 24.04 -0.21
CA LYS A 59 8.77 24.70 -0.20
C LYS A 59 9.07 25.33 1.16
N ASN A 60 9.18 24.48 2.19
CA ASN A 60 9.48 24.87 3.56
C ASN A 60 10.22 23.75 4.30
N GLU A 61 10.53 23.96 5.57
CA GLU A 61 11.24 22.99 6.42
C GLU A 61 10.50 21.63 6.51
N LEU A 62 9.17 21.64 6.53
CA LEU A 62 8.39 20.38 6.60
C LEU A 62 8.55 19.55 5.33
N GLY A 63 8.55 20.18 4.15
CA GLY A 63 8.82 19.50 2.89
C GLY A 63 10.25 18.97 2.80
N LEU A 64 11.24 19.70 3.32
CA LEU A 64 12.62 19.24 3.40
C LEU A 64 12.77 18.06 4.36
N LYS A 65 12.10 18.08 5.51
CA LYS A 65 12.03 16.97 6.46
C LYS A 65 11.38 15.73 5.86
N SER A 66 10.33 15.91 5.08
CA SER A 66 9.65 14.83 4.35
C SER A 66 10.58 14.14 3.35
N LYS A 67 11.39 14.93 2.63
CA LYS A 67 12.40 14.43 1.71
C LYS A 67 13.49 13.68 2.47
N GLN A 68 14.05 14.27 3.52
CA GLN A 68 15.07 13.66 4.36
C GLN A 68 14.61 12.32 4.94
N PHE A 69 13.38 12.23 5.43
CA PHE A 69 12.80 10.98 5.93
C PHE A 69 12.88 9.84 4.90
N LEU A 70 12.53 10.09 3.63
CA LEU A 70 12.62 9.08 2.59
C LEU A 70 14.07 8.67 2.31
N GLU A 71 15.00 9.64 2.30
CA GLU A 71 16.43 9.40 2.07
C GLU A 71 17.07 8.60 3.22
N GLU A 72 16.60 8.75 4.47
CA GLU A 72 17.02 7.92 5.62
C GLU A 72 16.66 6.44 5.43
N TYR A 73 15.60 6.14 4.65
CA TYR A 73 15.23 4.78 4.25
C TYR A 73 15.87 4.34 2.91
N ASN A 74 16.88 5.07 2.41
CA ASN A 74 17.52 4.82 1.12
C ASN A 74 16.57 4.89 -0.09
N VAL A 75 15.48 5.65 0.00
CA VAL A 75 14.59 5.94 -1.12
C VAL A 75 15.06 7.20 -1.81
N LYS A 76 15.44 7.09 -3.09
CA LYS A 76 15.72 8.25 -3.94
C LYS A 76 14.48 9.10 -4.12
N THR A 77 14.64 10.40 -4.24
CA THR A 77 13.52 11.32 -4.30
C THR A 77 13.52 12.16 -5.58
N LYS A 78 12.37 12.25 -6.22
CA LYS A 78 12.06 13.19 -7.30
C LYS A 78 10.91 14.08 -6.84
N ILE A 79 11.27 15.12 -6.08
CA ILE A 79 10.30 15.99 -5.40
C ILE A 79 10.22 17.34 -6.10
N ILE A 80 8.98 17.71 -6.39
CA ILE A 80 8.64 19.06 -6.83
C ILE A 80 8.23 19.88 -5.61
N PHE A 81 8.86 21.04 -5.43
CA PHE A 81 8.55 21.93 -4.33
C PHE A 81 7.65 23.08 -4.80
N ASP A 82 6.57 23.34 -4.05
CA ASP A 82 5.63 24.42 -4.31
C ASP A 82 5.23 25.17 -3.00
N ASP A 83 4.35 26.15 -3.10
CA ASP A 83 3.91 26.98 -1.97
C ASP A 83 2.61 26.44 -1.32
N ASN A 84 2.16 25.22 -1.66
CA ASN A 84 1.01 24.60 -1.02
C ASN A 84 1.42 23.94 0.31
N LYS A 85 0.63 23.00 0.85
CA LYS A 85 0.86 22.37 2.14
C LYS A 85 1.17 20.88 2.01
N LEU A 86 1.82 20.32 3.04
CA LEU A 86 1.89 18.89 3.23
C LEU A 86 0.55 18.36 3.76
N GLY A 87 0.09 17.22 3.27
CA GLY A 87 -1.04 16.54 3.87
C GLY A 87 -0.72 16.06 5.30
N VAL A 88 -1.72 16.11 6.18
CA VAL A 88 -1.60 15.67 7.58
C VAL A 88 -2.71 14.67 7.89
N TYR A 89 -2.43 13.68 8.72
CA TYR A 89 -3.46 12.85 9.30
C TYR A 89 -3.21 12.54 10.76
N PHE A 90 -4.33 12.38 11.47
CA PHE A 90 -4.35 11.96 12.86
C PHE A 90 -4.88 10.54 12.93
N THR A 91 -4.20 9.66 13.64
CA THR A 91 -4.66 8.28 13.80
C THR A 91 -4.70 7.90 15.28
N ILE A 92 -5.83 7.32 15.67
CA ILE A 92 -5.94 6.59 16.93
C ILE A 92 -5.87 5.11 16.58
N PRO A 93 -4.84 4.39 17.01
CA PRO A 93 -4.82 2.94 16.89
C PRO A 93 -6.06 2.30 17.54
N GLY A 94 -6.66 1.35 16.87
CA GLY A 94 -7.75 0.57 17.47
C GLY A 94 -7.21 -0.34 18.56
N LYS A 95 -7.93 -0.44 19.68
CA LYS A 95 -7.65 -1.40 20.76
C LYS A 95 -8.77 -2.45 20.78
N ASN A 96 -8.43 -3.71 21.09
CA ASN A 96 -9.41 -4.78 21.32
C ASN A 96 -10.46 -4.88 20.19
N ASN A 97 -10.02 -5.13 18.97
CA ASN A 97 -10.88 -5.27 17.75
C ASN A 97 -11.61 -4.00 17.30
N ASN A 98 -11.40 -2.86 17.94
CA ASN A 98 -11.91 -1.59 17.46
C ASN A 98 -11.11 -1.12 16.25
N LEU A 99 -11.82 -0.61 15.23
CA LEU A 99 -11.18 -0.03 14.05
C LEU A 99 -10.40 1.23 14.44
N SER A 100 -9.18 1.37 13.91
CA SER A 100 -8.43 2.62 14.00
C SER A 100 -9.25 3.77 13.40
N LYS A 101 -9.28 4.90 14.09
CA LYS A 101 -9.93 6.11 13.55
C LYS A 101 -8.88 6.99 12.91
N ILE A 102 -9.12 7.44 11.69
CA ILE A 102 -8.21 8.32 10.96
C ILE A 102 -8.98 9.59 10.57
N VAL A 103 -8.38 10.74 10.88
CA VAL A 103 -8.85 12.06 10.44
C VAL A 103 -7.79 12.66 9.52
N TYR A 104 -8.20 13.04 8.32
CA TYR A 104 -7.31 13.59 7.30
C TYR A 104 -7.50 15.11 7.17
N GLU A 105 -6.40 15.83 7.09
CA GLU A 105 -6.30 17.21 6.64
C GLU A 105 -5.32 17.26 5.46
N ARG A 106 -5.80 16.89 4.26
CA ARG A 106 -4.98 16.70 3.06
C ARG A 106 -5.53 17.38 1.80
N LYS A 107 -6.67 18.08 1.94
CA LYS A 107 -7.24 18.81 0.82
C LYS A 107 -6.28 19.92 0.38
N ASP A 108 -6.13 20.09 -0.92
CA ASP A 108 -5.23 21.11 -1.50
C ASP A 108 -3.75 20.97 -1.07
N SER A 109 -3.28 19.75 -0.85
CA SER A 109 -1.86 19.49 -0.63
C SER A 109 -1.03 19.71 -1.92
N SER A 110 0.28 19.94 -1.77
CA SER A 110 1.24 20.07 -2.88
C SER A 110 1.06 18.93 -3.89
N PHE A 111 1.01 17.69 -3.42
CA PHE A 111 0.80 16.52 -4.27
C PHE A 111 -0.53 16.58 -5.03
N SER A 112 -1.62 16.97 -4.37
CA SER A 112 -2.95 16.98 -4.99
C SER A 112 -3.13 18.06 -6.07
N LYS A 113 -2.25 19.06 -6.11
CA LYS A 113 -2.29 20.20 -7.05
C LYS A 113 -1.25 20.13 -8.15
N TYR A 114 -0.26 19.26 -8.04
CA TYR A 114 0.83 19.24 -9.00
C TYR A 114 0.46 18.53 -10.31
N ILE A 115 0.64 19.25 -11.43
CA ILE A 115 0.42 18.71 -12.77
C ILE A 115 1.72 18.13 -13.31
N LEU A 116 1.77 16.81 -13.51
CA LEU A 116 2.89 16.15 -14.16
C LEU A 116 2.91 16.46 -15.66
N THR A 117 4.09 16.80 -16.16
CA THR A 117 4.34 16.89 -17.60
C THR A 117 4.86 15.57 -18.15
N GLU A 118 4.56 15.26 -19.39
CA GLU A 118 5.07 14.06 -20.07
C GLU A 118 6.60 14.06 -20.14
N SER A 119 7.22 15.23 -20.32
CA SER A 119 8.68 15.38 -20.33
C SER A 119 9.30 14.93 -19.02
N LEU A 120 8.74 15.36 -17.88
CA LEU A 120 9.23 14.97 -16.55
C LEU A 120 9.03 13.47 -16.30
N ILE A 121 7.86 12.93 -16.66
CA ILE A 121 7.61 11.49 -16.52
C ILE A 121 8.65 10.72 -17.36
N ASN A 122 8.84 11.09 -18.61
CA ASN A 122 9.81 10.44 -19.52
C ASN A 122 11.25 10.51 -19.03
N GLU A 123 11.64 11.59 -18.36
CA GLU A 123 12.95 11.73 -17.73
C GLU A 123 13.12 10.73 -16.56
N ILE A 124 12.12 10.67 -15.67
CA ILE A 124 12.21 9.90 -14.42
C ILE A 124 12.20 8.39 -14.69
N ILE A 125 11.42 7.94 -15.67
CA ILE A 125 11.19 6.51 -15.91
C ILE A 125 12.24 5.82 -16.80
N LYS A 126 13.31 6.52 -17.21
CA LYS A 126 14.30 5.97 -18.16
C LYS A 126 14.85 4.61 -17.74
N ASP A 127 15.16 4.47 -16.45
CA ASP A 127 15.77 3.27 -15.88
C ASP A 127 14.80 2.47 -14.99
N ILE A 128 13.50 2.84 -14.99
CA ILE A 128 12.49 2.22 -14.15
C ILE A 128 11.92 0.98 -14.86
N SER A 129 11.82 -0.12 -14.13
CA SER A 129 11.21 -1.37 -14.61
C SER A 129 9.78 -1.59 -14.07
N HIS A 130 9.49 -1.07 -12.87
CA HIS A 130 8.21 -1.23 -12.20
C HIS A 130 7.75 0.08 -11.58
N ILE A 131 6.42 0.30 -11.56
CA ILE A 131 5.82 1.43 -10.86
C ILE A 131 4.79 0.94 -9.85
N ILE A 132 4.82 1.51 -8.63
CA ILE A 132 3.80 1.33 -7.59
C ILE A 132 2.88 2.55 -7.60
N ILE A 133 1.58 2.30 -7.75
CA ILE A 133 0.51 3.29 -7.63
C ILE A 133 -0.64 2.70 -6.82
N THR A 134 -1.42 3.55 -6.16
CA THR A 134 -2.60 3.11 -5.40
C THR A 134 -3.85 3.87 -5.80
N GLY A 135 -5.01 3.34 -5.48
CA GLY A 135 -6.30 4.00 -5.66
C GLY A 135 -6.53 5.19 -4.72
N ILE A 136 -5.57 5.51 -3.85
CA ILE A 136 -5.60 6.74 -3.04
C ILE A 136 -5.29 7.95 -3.92
N SER A 137 -4.20 7.90 -4.68
CA SER A 137 -3.70 9.03 -5.46
C SER A 137 -4.74 9.61 -6.43
N PRO A 138 -5.43 8.84 -7.28
CA PRO A 138 -6.45 9.38 -8.20
C PRO A 138 -7.69 9.93 -7.49
N ALA A 139 -7.94 9.53 -6.24
CA ALA A 139 -9.08 9.98 -5.46
C ALA A 139 -8.88 11.37 -4.83
N LEU A 140 -7.66 11.92 -4.82
CA LEU A 140 -7.33 13.17 -4.15
C LEU A 140 -7.78 14.40 -4.94
N SER A 141 -7.66 14.35 -6.26
CA SER A 141 -8.05 15.45 -7.14
C SER A 141 -8.19 14.97 -8.59
N ARG A 142 -8.85 15.80 -9.41
CA ARG A 142 -8.90 15.58 -10.87
C ARG A 142 -7.49 15.59 -11.49
N ILE A 143 -6.60 16.43 -10.98
CA ILE A 143 -5.22 16.51 -11.44
C ILE A 143 -4.49 15.19 -11.19
N CYS A 144 -4.59 14.62 -9.98
CA CYS A 144 -4.00 13.33 -9.66
C CYS A 144 -4.59 12.20 -10.52
N TYR A 145 -5.90 12.22 -10.75
CA TYR A 145 -6.56 11.28 -11.65
C TYR A 145 -5.96 11.32 -13.06
N ASP A 146 -5.80 12.52 -13.63
CA ASP A 146 -5.25 12.70 -14.98
C ASP A 146 -3.75 12.35 -15.02
N ASN A 147 -2.99 12.67 -13.97
CA ASN A 147 -1.58 12.29 -13.85
C ASN A 147 -1.39 10.77 -13.88
N ILE A 148 -2.25 10.00 -13.18
CA ILE A 148 -2.18 8.52 -13.19
C ILE A 148 -2.32 7.97 -14.62
N PHE A 149 -3.27 8.48 -15.41
CA PHE A 149 -3.43 7.98 -16.78
C PHE A 149 -2.26 8.37 -17.69
N LYS A 150 -1.70 9.59 -17.54
CA LYS A 150 -0.46 9.94 -18.25
C LYS A 150 0.69 8.98 -17.91
N ILE A 151 0.86 8.67 -16.63
CA ILE A 151 1.90 7.72 -16.18
C ILE A 151 1.65 6.34 -16.80
N ILE A 152 0.41 5.82 -16.76
CA ILE A 152 0.06 4.51 -17.31
C ILE A 152 0.34 4.45 -18.81
N ASP A 153 -0.07 5.46 -19.57
CA ASP A 153 0.12 5.49 -21.03
C ASP A 153 1.60 5.46 -21.38
N ILE A 154 2.43 6.22 -20.66
CA ILE A 154 3.87 6.23 -20.87
C ILE A 154 4.51 4.90 -20.43
N CYS A 155 4.11 4.35 -19.27
CA CYS A 155 4.61 3.05 -18.79
C CYS A 155 4.31 1.93 -19.80
N LYS A 156 3.11 1.90 -20.36
CA LYS A 156 2.73 0.93 -21.41
C LYS A 156 3.61 1.05 -22.65
N SER A 157 3.86 2.28 -23.12
CA SER A 157 4.70 2.50 -24.30
C SER A 157 6.13 2.03 -24.12
N LYS A 158 6.59 1.91 -22.86
CA LYS A 158 7.94 1.52 -22.45
C LYS A 158 8.03 0.14 -21.79
N CYS A 159 6.95 -0.63 -21.79
CA CYS A 159 6.87 -1.96 -21.16
C CYS A 159 7.22 -1.96 -19.66
N ILE A 160 7.01 -0.84 -18.96
CA ILE A 160 7.18 -0.74 -17.50
C ILE A 160 5.98 -1.41 -16.83
N LYS A 161 6.25 -2.29 -15.88
CA LYS A 161 5.25 -3.08 -15.16
C LYS A 161 4.51 -2.27 -14.11
N ILE A 162 3.20 -2.43 -14.03
CA ILE A 162 2.33 -1.67 -13.13
C ILE A 162 1.90 -2.53 -11.94
N ILE A 163 2.33 -2.13 -10.76
CA ILE A 163 1.93 -2.68 -9.45
C ILE A 163 0.85 -1.74 -8.90
N TYR A 164 -0.35 -2.26 -8.66
CA TYR A 164 -1.48 -1.45 -8.25
C TYR A 164 -2.18 -2.03 -7.02
N ASP A 165 -2.39 -1.20 -5.99
CA ASP A 165 -3.30 -1.50 -4.88
C ASP A 165 -4.60 -0.69 -5.03
N ILE A 166 -5.75 -1.36 -5.05
CA ILE A 166 -7.07 -0.69 -5.11
C ILE A 166 -7.26 0.28 -3.94
N ASN A 167 -6.79 -0.05 -2.79
CA ASN A 167 -6.65 0.79 -1.58
C ASN A 167 -7.83 1.77 -1.35
N TYR A 168 -9.07 1.29 -1.51
CA TYR A 168 -10.28 2.11 -1.46
C TYR A 168 -10.41 2.87 -0.15
N ARG A 169 -10.69 4.16 -0.25
CA ARG A 169 -10.93 5.07 0.89
C ARG A 169 -12.27 5.79 0.71
N GLU A 170 -13.29 5.37 1.47
CA GLU A 170 -14.66 5.92 1.37
C GLU A 170 -14.75 7.43 1.69
N LYS A 171 -13.78 7.97 2.43
CA LYS A 171 -13.70 9.41 2.73
C LYS A 171 -13.16 10.25 1.56
N LEU A 172 -12.59 9.65 0.53
CA LEU A 172 -12.00 10.35 -0.60
C LEU A 172 -12.92 10.35 -1.82
N TRP A 173 -13.57 9.25 -2.12
CA TRP A 173 -14.46 9.13 -3.28
C TRP A 173 -15.58 8.11 -3.07
N SER A 174 -16.62 8.23 -3.90
CA SER A 174 -17.73 7.29 -3.88
C SER A 174 -17.33 5.91 -4.42
N LEU A 175 -18.08 4.87 -4.02
CA LEU A 175 -17.91 3.52 -4.60
C LEU A 175 -18.08 3.53 -6.12
N ASN A 176 -19.00 4.35 -6.65
CA ASN A 176 -19.24 4.44 -8.08
C ASN A 176 -18.05 5.04 -8.84
N ASP A 177 -17.42 6.10 -8.32
CA ASP A 177 -16.25 6.71 -8.93
C ASP A 177 -15.04 5.79 -8.83
N CYS A 178 -14.83 5.16 -7.66
CA CYS A 178 -13.82 4.13 -7.49
C CYS A 178 -14.01 2.98 -8.50
N LYS A 179 -15.23 2.48 -8.67
CA LYS A 179 -15.55 1.43 -9.66
C LYS A 179 -15.24 1.88 -11.09
N LYS A 180 -15.68 3.09 -11.48
CA LYS A 180 -15.40 3.64 -12.82
C LYS A 180 -13.91 3.75 -13.10
N PHE A 181 -13.13 4.21 -12.13
CA PHE A 181 -11.68 4.27 -12.24
C PHE A 181 -11.06 2.87 -12.38
N ASN A 182 -11.44 1.94 -11.50
CA ASN A 182 -10.89 0.59 -11.51
C ASN A 182 -11.26 -0.19 -12.78
N LEU A 183 -12.43 0.02 -13.38
CA LEU A 183 -12.79 -0.57 -14.68
C LEU A 183 -11.88 -0.12 -15.83
N LYS A 184 -11.23 1.03 -15.70
CA LYS A 184 -10.26 1.53 -16.69
C LYS A 184 -8.86 1.04 -16.40
N ILE A 185 -8.39 1.18 -15.15
CA ILE A 185 -6.99 0.92 -14.80
C ILE A 185 -6.64 -0.58 -14.79
N LEU A 186 -7.55 -1.45 -14.34
CA LEU A 186 -7.25 -2.88 -14.15
C LEU A 186 -6.87 -3.63 -15.43
N ASN A 187 -7.24 -3.11 -16.61
CA ASN A 187 -6.78 -3.64 -17.89
C ASN A 187 -5.30 -3.33 -18.21
N HIS A 188 -4.64 -2.57 -17.35
CA HIS A 188 -3.25 -2.14 -17.53
C HIS A 188 -2.33 -2.63 -16.40
N VAL A 189 -2.89 -3.34 -15.42
CA VAL A 189 -2.20 -3.78 -14.21
C VAL A 189 -1.55 -5.14 -14.42
N ASP A 190 -0.27 -5.25 -14.10
CA ASP A 190 0.48 -6.51 -14.10
C ASP A 190 0.37 -7.21 -12.73
N PHE A 191 0.41 -6.45 -11.63
CA PHE A 191 0.36 -6.95 -10.26
C PHE A 191 -0.72 -6.23 -9.47
N LEU A 192 -1.74 -6.95 -9.05
CA LEU A 192 -2.87 -6.39 -8.29
C LEU A 192 -2.79 -6.74 -6.82
N PHE A 193 -2.94 -5.73 -5.96
CA PHE A 193 -3.09 -5.90 -4.52
C PHE A 193 -4.44 -5.36 -4.05
N THR A 194 -5.07 -6.08 -3.12
CA THR A 194 -6.36 -5.68 -2.54
C THR A 194 -6.78 -6.68 -1.44
N ASN A 195 -8.06 -6.70 -1.10
CA ASN A 195 -8.71 -7.73 -0.28
C ASN A 195 -10.13 -8.01 -0.78
N ALA A 196 -10.70 -9.16 -0.41
CA ALA A 196 -12.02 -9.61 -0.85
C ALA A 196 -13.13 -8.60 -0.54
N LYS A 197 -13.12 -8.02 0.66
CA LYS A 197 -14.11 -7.03 1.10
C LYS A 197 -14.09 -5.76 0.23
N THR A 198 -12.91 -5.27 -0.14
CA THR A 198 -12.76 -4.12 -1.03
C THR A 198 -13.33 -4.43 -2.41
N LEU A 199 -13.00 -5.58 -2.99
CA LEU A 199 -13.53 -5.99 -4.30
C LEU A 199 -15.05 -6.14 -4.27
N SER A 200 -15.60 -6.81 -3.25
CA SER A 200 -17.04 -6.97 -3.09
C SER A 200 -17.76 -5.63 -3.06
N ARG A 201 -17.24 -4.66 -2.30
CA ARG A 201 -17.81 -3.31 -2.22
C ARG A 201 -17.71 -2.54 -3.53
N VAL A 202 -16.51 -2.49 -4.12
CA VAL A 202 -16.24 -1.67 -5.32
C VAL A 202 -16.99 -2.21 -6.54
N PHE A 203 -17.00 -3.51 -6.74
CA PHE A 203 -17.63 -4.12 -7.93
C PHE A 203 -19.06 -4.62 -7.68
N ASN A 204 -19.56 -4.50 -6.44
CA ASN A 204 -20.87 -5.04 -6.04
C ASN A 204 -21.01 -6.52 -6.40
N CYS A 205 -19.94 -7.29 -6.19
CA CYS A 205 -19.95 -8.74 -6.45
C CYS A 205 -20.25 -9.49 -5.15
N LYS A 206 -21.19 -10.43 -5.23
CA LYS A 206 -21.47 -11.35 -4.12
C LYS A 206 -20.38 -12.40 -4.10
N LEU A 207 -19.56 -12.38 -3.05
CA LEU A 207 -18.62 -13.44 -2.76
C LEU A 207 -19.40 -14.46 -1.90
N ASN A 208 -19.90 -15.53 -2.53
CA ASN A 208 -20.80 -16.50 -1.87
C ASN A 208 -20.13 -17.14 -0.65
N ASN A 209 -20.56 -16.75 0.54
CA ASN A 209 -20.14 -17.30 1.83
C ASN A 209 -21.16 -18.32 2.32
N LYS A 210 -21.23 -19.49 1.70
CA LYS A 210 -21.97 -20.61 2.30
C LYS A 210 -21.13 -21.39 3.32
N ASN A 211 -19.82 -21.25 3.27
CA ASN A 211 -18.88 -21.88 4.20
C ASN A 211 -18.02 -20.82 4.88
N SER A 212 -17.93 -20.85 6.18
CA SER A 212 -17.13 -19.95 7.03
C SER A 212 -15.63 -20.26 6.99
N GLU A 213 -15.09 -20.68 5.84
CA GLU A 213 -13.69 -21.01 5.68
C GLU A 213 -12.84 -19.76 5.42
N LEU A 214 -11.70 -19.67 6.08
CA LEU A 214 -10.79 -18.52 6.11
C LEU A 214 -10.46 -17.94 4.72
N PHE A 215 -10.25 -18.79 3.72
CA PHE A 215 -9.79 -18.35 2.40
C PHE A 215 -10.89 -18.29 1.33
N SER A 216 -12.06 -18.85 1.59
CA SER A 216 -13.12 -19.04 0.58
C SER A 216 -13.54 -17.73 -0.10
N GLU A 217 -13.78 -16.67 0.67
CA GLU A 217 -14.13 -15.34 0.12
C GLU A 217 -13.05 -14.78 -0.79
N THR A 218 -11.79 -14.96 -0.37
CA THR A 218 -10.63 -14.41 -1.08
C THR A 218 -10.38 -15.16 -2.38
N GLN A 219 -10.50 -16.48 -2.39
CA GLN A 219 -10.39 -17.29 -3.60
C GLN A 219 -11.50 -16.92 -4.62
N ASN A 220 -12.73 -16.74 -4.15
CA ASN A 220 -13.84 -16.29 -5.00
C ASN A 220 -13.59 -14.87 -5.58
N ALA A 221 -13.00 -13.98 -4.78
CA ALA A 221 -12.62 -12.65 -5.22
C ALA A 221 -11.52 -12.68 -6.29
N ILE A 222 -10.51 -13.53 -6.14
CA ILE A 222 -9.45 -13.75 -7.13
C ILE A 222 -10.06 -14.27 -8.43
N ASN A 223 -10.88 -15.31 -8.37
CA ASN A 223 -11.53 -15.89 -9.55
C ASN A 223 -12.39 -14.84 -10.29
N PHE A 224 -13.12 -13.99 -9.56
CA PHE A 224 -13.89 -12.90 -10.15
C PHE A 224 -13.01 -11.92 -10.91
N VAL A 225 -11.92 -11.46 -10.30
CA VAL A 225 -11.00 -10.47 -10.88
C VAL A 225 -10.27 -11.07 -12.08
N ASN A 226 -9.73 -12.27 -11.94
CA ASN A 226 -9.00 -12.93 -13.00
C ASN A 226 -9.89 -13.19 -14.23
N LYS A 227 -11.11 -13.71 -14.02
CA LYS A 227 -12.07 -13.91 -15.11
C LYS A 227 -12.44 -12.61 -15.84
N LYS A 228 -12.44 -11.48 -15.13
CA LYS A 228 -12.90 -10.20 -15.68
C LYS A 228 -11.79 -9.39 -16.34
N PHE A 229 -10.58 -9.40 -15.80
CA PHE A 229 -9.48 -8.51 -16.18
C PHE A 229 -8.23 -9.25 -16.64
N ASN A 230 -8.17 -10.56 -16.47
CA ASN A 230 -7.03 -11.42 -16.84
C ASN A 230 -5.69 -10.94 -16.27
N ILE A 231 -5.69 -10.61 -14.95
CA ILE A 231 -4.49 -10.13 -14.25
C ILE A 231 -3.65 -11.34 -13.83
N PRO A 232 -2.39 -11.44 -14.27
CA PRO A 232 -1.57 -12.64 -14.07
C PRO A 232 -1.12 -12.83 -12.63
N PHE A 233 -0.97 -11.72 -11.85
CA PHE A 233 -0.47 -11.78 -10.49
C PHE A 233 -1.37 -10.97 -9.52
N ILE A 234 -1.89 -11.64 -8.48
CA ILE A 234 -2.80 -11.02 -7.52
C ILE A 234 -2.40 -11.40 -6.09
N GLY A 235 -2.08 -10.41 -5.26
CA GLY A 235 -1.85 -10.58 -3.83
C GLY A 235 -3.04 -10.05 -3.01
N MET A 236 -3.57 -10.86 -2.10
CA MET A 236 -4.68 -10.44 -1.24
C MET A 236 -4.40 -10.71 0.24
N THR A 237 -4.59 -9.68 1.06
CA THR A 237 -4.62 -9.85 2.52
C THR A 237 -5.97 -10.39 2.97
N VAL A 238 -5.92 -11.31 3.93
CA VAL A 238 -7.09 -11.88 4.61
C VAL A 238 -7.11 -11.40 6.05
N ARG A 239 -8.26 -10.89 6.49
CA ARG A 239 -8.56 -10.57 7.90
C ARG A 239 -9.91 -11.18 8.22
N PHE A 240 -9.88 -12.24 9.03
CA PHE A 240 -11.06 -12.99 9.42
C PHE A 240 -11.05 -13.17 10.94
N ASN A 241 -12.02 -12.56 11.63
CA ASN A 241 -12.00 -12.44 13.10
C ASN A 241 -10.68 -11.78 13.54
N ASP A 242 -9.89 -12.45 14.39
CA ASP A 242 -8.58 -11.99 14.87
C ASP A 242 -7.42 -12.61 14.10
N VAL A 243 -7.72 -13.30 12.99
CA VAL A 243 -6.74 -14.03 12.18
C VAL A 243 -6.32 -13.19 10.98
N LEU A 244 -5.01 -13.15 10.74
CA LEU A 244 -4.35 -12.56 9.59
C LEU A 244 -3.79 -13.66 8.70
N ALA A 245 -4.02 -13.57 7.40
CA ALA A 245 -3.47 -14.49 6.41
C ALA A 245 -3.27 -13.79 5.08
N GLY A 246 -2.69 -14.47 4.11
CA GLY A 246 -2.48 -13.99 2.75
C GLY A 246 -2.81 -15.04 1.70
N VAL A 247 -3.17 -14.58 0.52
CA VAL A 247 -3.38 -15.40 -0.66
C VAL A 247 -2.63 -14.79 -1.83
N LEU A 248 -1.93 -15.63 -2.57
CA LEU A 248 -1.25 -15.28 -3.79
C LEU A 248 -1.87 -16.07 -4.95
N PHE A 249 -2.16 -15.39 -6.04
CA PHE A 249 -2.48 -15.98 -7.34
C PHE A 249 -1.37 -15.59 -8.32
N ASN A 250 -0.80 -16.58 -9.00
CA ASN A 250 0.22 -16.39 -10.01
C ASN A 250 -0.06 -17.33 -11.19
N ASP A 251 -0.38 -16.76 -12.35
CA ASP A 251 -0.63 -17.46 -13.62
C ASP A 251 -1.46 -18.76 -13.48
N GLY A 252 -2.58 -18.68 -12.76
CA GLY A 252 -3.51 -19.79 -12.59
C GLY A 252 -3.36 -20.57 -11.30
N ASN A 253 -2.25 -20.43 -10.59
CA ASN A 253 -1.99 -21.11 -9.32
C ASN A 253 -2.40 -20.25 -8.13
N ILE A 254 -3.00 -20.86 -7.10
CA ILE A 254 -3.34 -20.18 -5.84
C ILE A 254 -2.50 -20.81 -4.72
N SER A 255 -1.74 -19.97 -4.03
CA SER A 255 -0.99 -20.31 -2.83
C SER A 255 -1.59 -19.62 -1.62
N LEU A 256 -1.72 -20.37 -0.52
CA LEU A 256 -2.30 -19.92 0.74
C LEU A 256 -1.20 -19.87 1.81
N SER A 257 -1.19 -18.81 2.60
CA SER A 257 -0.25 -18.73 3.73
C SER A 257 -0.76 -19.50 4.95
N GLU A 258 0.11 -19.66 5.92
CA GLU A 258 -0.26 -19.88 7.30
C GLU A 258 -1.09 -18.70 7.83
N SER A 259 -1.77 -18.88 8.94
CA SER A 259 -2.55 -17.85 9.60
C SER A 259 -1.92 -17.43 10.93
N TYR A 260 -2.05 -16.14 11.26
CA TYR A 260 -1.46 -15.55 12.45
C TYR A 260 -2.52 -14.84 13.29
N SER A 261 -2.46 -15.02 14.62
CA SER A 261 -3.18 -14.18 15.56
C SER A 261 -2.16 -13.33 16.34
N VAL A 262 -2.32 -12.01 16.34
CA VAL A 262 -1.37 -11.08 16.93
C VAL A 262 -2.05 -10.04 17.81
N ASN A 263 -1.34 -9.59 18.84
CA ASN A 263 -1.76 -8.43 19.62
C ASN A 263 -1.55 -7.16 18.80
N GLN A 264 -2.63 -6.62 18.26
CA GLN A 264 -2.56 -5.45 17.38
C GLN A 264 -2.18 -4.19 18.18
N VAL A 265 -1.07 -3.56 17.78
CA VAL A 265 -0.61 -2.25 18.24
C VAL A 265 -1.05 -1.17 17.25
N ASP A 266 -0.73 -1.36 15.98
CA ASP A 266 -1.11 -0.48 14.88
C ASP A 266 -1.32 -1.34 13.62
N ARG A 267 -2.17 -0.91 12.72
CA ARG A 267 -2.42 -1.62 11.47
C ARG A 267 -2.21 -0.78 10.21
N VAL A 268 -1.88 0.50 10.42
CA VAL A 268 -1.64 1.44 9.32
C VAL A 268 -0.32 1.05 8.66
N GLY A 269 -0.28 1.00 7.34
CA GLY A 269 0.89 0.57 6.59
C GLY A 269 1.06 -0.95 6.39
N ALA A 270 0.36 -1.80 7.16
CA ALA A 270 0.54 -3.25 7.05
C ALA A 270 0.20 -3.81 5.66
N GLY A 271 -0.81 -3.28 4.98
CA GLY A 271 -1.13 -3.65 3.59
C GLY A 271 0.00 -3.30 2.62
N ASP A 272 0.63 -2.14 2.84
CA ASP A 272 1.76 -1.65 2.04
C ASP A 272 2.98 -2.57 2.21
N VAL A 273 3.20 -3.07 3.44
CA VAL A 273 4.25 -4.07 3.75
C VAL A 273 3.94 -5.41 3.07
N PHE A 274 2.69 -5.88 3.09
CA PHE A 274 2.31 -7.11 2.38
C PHE A 274 2.61 -7.01 0.88
N LEU A 275 2.22 -5.90 0.23
CA LEU A 275 2.53 -5.62 -1.17
C LEU A 275 4.06 -5.66 -1.39
N ALA A 276 4.81 -4.90 -0.61
CA ALA A 276 6.24 -4.76 -0.77
C ALA A 276 6.98 -6.09 -0.54
N ALA A 277 6.62 -6.85 0.49
CA ALA A 277 7.19 -8.16 0.79
C ALA A 277 6.87 -9.20 -0.29
N THR A 278 5.64 -9.18 -0.84
CA THR A 278 5.26 -10.02 -1.98
C THR A 278 6.12 -9.69 -3.21
N MET A 279 6.27 -8.41 -3.53
CA MET A 279 7.08 -8.00 -4.67
C MET A 279 8.57 -8.29 -4.46
N ASN A 280 9.09 -8.15 -3.22
CA ASN A 280 10.46 -8.57 -2.91
C ASN A 280 10.68 -10.07 -3.23
N GLY A 281 9.79 -10.93 -2.81
CA GLY A 281 9.88 -12.36 -3.12
C GLY A 281 9.79 -12.65 -4.62
N PHE A 282 8.89 -11.97 -5.34
CA PHE A 282 8.77 -12.06 -6.79
C PHE A 282 10.07 -11.63 -7.50
N PHE A 283 10.65 -10.51 -7.11
CA PHE A 283 11.90 -9.99 -7.69
C PHE A 283 13.11 -10.87 -7.42
N ASN A 284 13.08 -11.66 -6.35
CA ASN A 284 14.10 -12.64 -6.01
C ASN A 284 13.82 -14.04 -6.58
N ASN A 285 12.79 -14.19 -7.45
CA ASN A 285 12.38 -15.45 -8.06
C ASN A 285 12.12 -16.58 -7.04
N TRP A 286 11.54 -16.24 -5.88
CA TRP A 286 11.11 -17.26 -4.92
C TRP A 286 9.89 -18.01 -5.45
N ASP A 287 9.67 -19.23 -4.97
CA ASP A 287 8.42 -19.94 -5.23
C ASP A 287 7.22 -19.26 -4.55
N ASP A 288 6.02 -19.50 -5.10
CA ASP A 288 4.80 -18.81 -4.67
C ASP A 288 4.47 -19.08 -3.19
N GLN A 289 4.77 -20.28 -2.68
CA GLN A 289 4.51 -20.62 -1.29
C GLN A 289 5.44 -19.85 -0.35
N LYS A 290 6.72 -19.72 -0.70
CA LYS A 290 7.67 -18.89 0.05
C LYS A 290 7.25 -17.43 0.01
N ILE A 291 6.83 -16.91 -1.14
CA ILE A 291 6.38 -15.52 -1.30
C ILE A 291 5.20 -15.23 -0.36
N VAL A 292 4.13 -16.05 -0.44
CA VAL A 292 2.91 -15.78 0.36
C VAL A 292 3.15 -15.96 1.86
N SER A 293 3.96 -16.92 2.27
CA SER A 293 4.31 -17.12 3.67
C SER A 293 5.14 -15.95 4.22
N TYR A 294 6.19 -15.53 3.52
CA TYR A 294 7.03 -14.41 3.92
C TYR A 294 6.25 -13.10 3.99
N SER A 295 5.46 -12.78 2.96
CA SER A 295 4.68 -11.54 2.92
C SER A 295 3.60 -11.50 4.01
N THR A 296 3.01 -12.65 4.35
CA THR A 296 2.03 -12.75 5.44
C THR A 296 2.68 -12.61 6.82
N SER A 297 3.87 -13.17 7.03
CA SER A 297 4.64 -12.95 8.26
C SER A 297 4.98 -11.48 8.44
N ALA A 298 5.50 -10.81 7.40
CA ALA A 298 5.79 -9.38 7.42
C ALA A 298 4.54 -8.53 7.70
N PHE A 299 3.41 -8.88 7.08
CA PHE A 299 2.12 -8.27 7.31
C PHE A 299 1.64 -8.43 8.76
N ALA A 300 1.77 -9.62 9.34
CA ALA A 300 1.39 -9.90 10.72
C ALA A 300 2.28 -9.15 11.72
N ILE A 301 3.60 -9.15 11.52
CA ILE A 301 4.54 -8.37 12.33
C ILE A 301 4.20 -6.89 12.31
N SER A 302 3.86 -6.34 11.14
CA SER A 302 3.51 -4.92 11.00
C SER A 302 2.32 -4.50 11.87
N HIS A 303 1.41 -5.41 12.22
CA HIS A 303 0.32 -5.14 13.16
C HIS A 303 0.79 -5.00 14.61
N THR A 304 1.95 -5.54 14.96
CA THR A 304 2.53 -5.48 16.33
C THR A 304 3.45 -4.29 16.54
N LEU A 305 3.75 -3.53 15.49
CA LEU A 305 4.66 -2.39 15.51
C LEU A 305 3.87 -1.07 15.42
N PHE A 306 4.46 -0.02 15.93
CA PHE A 306 3.90 1.33 15.82
C PHE A 306 4.48 2.05 14.61
N GLY A 307 3.62 2.70 13.82
CA GLY A 307 4.03 3.51 12.68
C GLY A 307 3.72 2.84 11.33
N ASP A 308 3.78 3.65 10.26
CA ASP A 308 3.42 3.21 8.91
C ASP A 308 4.57 2.47 8.22
N VAL A 309 5.81 2.88 8.49
CA VAL A 309 7.02 2.30 7.93
C VAL A 309 7.67 1.38 8.96
N ASN A 310 7.86 0.15 8.57
CA ASN A 310 8.47 -0.88 9.41
C ASN A 310 9.70 -1.47 8.71
N SER A 311 10.86 -1.30 9.33
CA SER A 311 12.13 -1.90 8.88
C SER A 311 12.33 -3.26 9.57
N VAL A 312 11.54 -4.25 9.18
CA VAL A 312 11.66 -5.62 9.70
C VAL A 312 12.71 -6.37 8.88
N SER A 313 13.69 -6.96 9.55
CA SER A 313 14.72 -7.76 8.89
C SER A 313 14.18 -9.12 8.40
N ASP A 314 14.87 -9.73 7.44
CA ASP A 314 14.47 -11.04 6.92
C ASP A 314 14.51 -12.10 8.02
N SER A 315 15.50 -12.03 8.91
CA SER A 315 15.59 -12.95 10.04
C SER A 315 14.43 -12.79 11.04
N GLU A 316 13.94 -11.59 11.29
CA GLU A 316 12.76 -11.37 12.14
C GLU A 316 11.50 -11.94 11.49
N ILE A 317 11.34 -11.77 10.18
CA ILE A 317 10.20 -12.30 9.42
C ILE A 317 10.20 -13.83 9.43
N GLU A 318 11.35 -14.44 9.18
CA GLU A 318 11.52 -15.91 9.16
C GLU A 318 11.34 -16.53 10.56
N ASN A 319 11.92 -15.90 11.60
CA ASN A 319 11.79 -16.38 13.00
C ASN A 319 10.35 -16.22 13.50
N PHE A 320 9.61 -15.20 13.08
CA PHE A 320 8.20 -15.02 13.44
C PHE A 320 7.34 -16.20 12.96
N LYS A 321 7.59 -16.66 11.75
CA LYS A 321 6.94 -17.86 11.20
C LYS A 321 7.21 -19.10 12.06
N ILE A 322 8.45 -19.34 12.44
CA ILE A 322 8.85 -20.51 13.23
C ILE A 322 8.19 -20.49 14.61
N ASN A 323 8.17 -19.35 15.27
CA ASN A 323 7.58 -19.21 16.61
C ASN A 323 6.05 -19.40 16.60
N SER A 324 5.38 -18.98 15.54
CA SER A 324 3.93 -19.20 15.41
C SER A 324 3.54 -20.64 15.14
N LEU A 325 4.41 -21.42 14.49
CA LEU A 325 4.22 -22.85 14.26
C LEU A 325 4.51 -23.71 15.52
N ASN A 326 5.29 -23.21 16.47
CA ASN A 326 5.67 -23.91 17.70
C ASN A 326 4.76 -23.57 18.89
N SER A 327 3.76 -22.71 18.72
CA SER A 327 2.82 -22.30 19.78
C SER A 327 1.49 -23.09 19.78
N ASP A 328 1.36 -24.07 18.93
CA ASP A 328 0.31 -25.10 18.92
C ASP A 328 0.85 -26.42 19.50
#